data_34b9c03aec6ff64b4600a3ecf6559251
#
_entry.id   34b9c03aec6ff64b4600a3ecf6559251
#
_cell.length_a   1.000
_cell.length_b   1.000
_cell.length_c   1.000
_cell.angle_alpha   90.00
_cell.angle_beta   90.00
_cell.angle_gamma   90.00
#
_symmetry.space_group_name_H-M   'P 1'
#
loop_
_entity.id
_entity.type
_entity.pdbx_description
1 polymer ?
#
loop_
_entity_poly.entity_id
_entity_poly.type
_entity_poly.pdbx_seq_one_letter_code
_entity_poly.pdbx_strand_id
1 'polypeptide(L)'
;MDASIVPIEQQLADAGIFGPGSEELALYESRLTRFFEREYRRLEAEPVSLDDLGISTTDGPIMEETEALMDNHYDEKPEFFASFLDKHYQAYSMAYYGDTPAAIRNSTASLEHAQQAKFALIAERAQIEGHERIFNIGCGFGSLETYLLEHYPNLEITGITPSKVQVAYLRQRMQNPDDPLGSGRFRLIEGVFDKSPLEILGNDYELVISVAVFEQVLNMHAVLERISNILTNNGRTFHHYITSKQAIPQFLDPTKTRIGLYFPGGRVWPHDEFSRHTEHFELAGHWFVNGLNYWRTLDEWHRRFWDNIPGLYGSVFDTDAIAHWNNYFSLCKAVFAPQDGNFYGNSHYLFKRRG
;
A
#
# COMPACT_ATOMS: atom_id res chain seq x y z
N MET A 1 -44.24 24.91 -0.33
CA MET A 1 -43.88 23.93 -1.41
C MET A 1 -42.56 23.33 -0.94
N ASP A 2 -42.62 22.15 -0.31
CA ASP A 2 -41.43 21.39 0.00
C ASP A 2 -40.77 20.99 -1.31
N ALA A 3 -39.67 21.65 -1.65
CA ALA A 3 -38.80 21.13 -2.69
C ALA A 3 -38.23 19.80 -2.11
N SER A 4 -38.73 18.68 -2.57
CA SER A 4 -38.20 17.38 -2.23
C SER A 4 -36.70 17.43 -2.55
N ILE A 5 -35.86 17.37 -1.51
CA ILE A 5 -34.39 17.32 -1.67
C ILE A 5 -34.11 16.05 -2.49
N VAL A 6 -33.62 16.22 -3.72
CA VAL A 6 -33.22 15.09 -4.58
C VAL A 6 -32.10 14.33 -3.85
N PRO A 7 -32.23 13.00 -3.67
CA PRO A 7 -31.17 12.21 -3.05
C PRO A 7 -29.83 12.41 -3.76
N ILE A 8 -28.73 12.39 -3.01
CA ILE A 8 -27.40 12.66 -3.58
C ILE A 8 -27.02 11.65 -4.67
N GLU A 9 -27.43 10.39 -4.52
CA GLU A 9 -27.18 9.34 -5.50
C GLU A 9 -27.83 9.68 -6.85
N GLN A 10 -29.04 10.28 -6.83
CA GLN A 10 -29.73 10.72 -8.05
C GLN A 10 -29.02 11.93 -8.67
N GLN A 11 -28.53 12.88 -7.86
CA GLN A 11 -27.77 14.02 -8.35
C GLN A 11 -26.47 13.58 -9.04
N LEU A 12 -25.77 12.59 -8.45
CA LEU A 12 -24.56 12.01 -9.02
C LEU A 12 -24.85 11.25 -10.32
N ALA A 13 -25.94 10.47 -10.37
CA ALA A 13 -26.37 9.76 -11.56
C ALA A 13 -26.73 10.73 -12.70
N ASP A 14 -27.42 11.85 -12.39
CA ASP A 14 -27.74 12.91 -13.36
C ASP A 14 -26.47 13.60 -13.90
N ALA A 15 -25.37 13.62 -13.10
CA ALA A 15 -24.04 14.07 -13.50
C ALA A 15 -23.23 12.98 -14.23
N GLY A 16 -23.78 11.79 -14.45
CA GLY A 16 -23.10 10.66 -15.10
C GLY A 16 -22.11 9.92 -14.19
N ILE A 17 -22.24 10.04 -12.88
CA ILE A 17 -21.39 9.39 -11.88
C ILE A 17 -22.20 8.25 -11.25
N PHE A 18 -21.76 7.02 -11.48
CA PHE A 18 -22.46 5.80 -11.08
C PHE A 18 -21.63 4.99 -10.08
N GLY A 19 -22.27 4.50 -9.03
CA GLY A 19 -21.64 3.76 -7.96
C GLY A 19 -21.66 2.23 -8.12
N PRO A 20 -21.01 1.50 -7.20
CA PRO A 20 -21.04 0.05 -7.16
C PRO A 20 -22.46 -0.51 -7.15
N GLY A 21 -22.69 -1.53 -7.99
CA GLY A 21 -24.01 -2.14 -8.18
C GLY A 21 -24.81 -1.59 -9.37
N SER A 22 -24.41 -0.47 -9.99
CA SER A 22 -25.03 0.02 -11.24
C SER A 22 -24.52 -0.76 -12.46
N GLU A 23 -25.38 -0.88 -13.48
CA GLU A 23 -25.00 -1.50 -14.76
C GLU A 23 -23.96 -0.67 -15.51
N GLU A 24 -24.05 0.64 -15.43
CA GLU A 24 -23.15 1.60 -16.06
C GLU A 24 -21.72 1.45 -15.55
N LEU A 25 -21.54 1.40 -14.22
CA LEU A 25 -20.23 1.19 -13.62
C LEU A 25 -19.68 -0.18 -13.95
N ALA A 26 -20.50 -1.24 -13.86
CA ALA A 26 -20.09 -2.60 -14.20
C ALA A 26 -19.62 -2.70 -15.66
N LEU A 27 -20.31 -2.03 -16.58
CA LEU A 27 -19.90 -1.97 -17.99
C LEU A 27 -18.58 -1.22 -18.16
N TYR A 28 -18.41 -0.10 -17.46
CA TYR A 28 -17.17 0.69 -17.48
C TYR A 28 -15.98 -0.14 -16.97
N GLU A 29 -16.09 -0.75 -15.81
CA GLU A 29 -15.05 -1.61 -15.21
C GLU A 29 -14.71 -2.82 -16.08
N SER A 30 -15.72 -3.44 -16.70
CA SER A 30 -15.51 -4.52 -17.65
C SER A 30 -14.72 -4.09 -18.90
N ARG A 31 -14.93 -2.87 -19.39
CA ARG A 31 -14.17 -2.31 -20.52
C ARG A 31 -12.72 -2.03 -20.13
N LEU A 32 -12.49 -1.47 -18.94
CA LEU A 32 -11.16 -1.22 -18.39
C LEU A 32 -10.39 -2.53 -18.21
N THR A 33 -11.00 -3.55 -17.60
CA THR A 33 -10.38 -4.85 -17.38
C THR A 33 -9.97 -5.50 -18.70
N ARG A 34 -10.85 -5.48 -19.72
CA ARG A 34 -10.52 -6.00 -21.05
C ARG A 34 -9.41 -5.21 -21.75
N PHE A 35 -9.34 -3.90 -21.50
CA PHE A 35 -8.24 -3.09 -22.01
C PHE A 35 -6.91 -3.55 -21.42
N PHE A 36 -6.81 -3.64 -20.07
CA PHE A 36 -5.59 -4.07 -19.40
C PHE A 36 -5.23 -5.53 -19.75
N GLU A 37 -6.20 -6.42 -19.89
CA GLU A 37 -5.94 -7.80 -20.27
C GLU A 37 -5.29 -7.91 -21.67
N ARG A 38 -5.71 -7.06 -22.63
CA ARG A 38 -5.06 -7.00 -23.94
C ARG A 38 -3.65 -6.40 -23.86
N GLU A 39 -3.48 -5.32 -23.09
CA GLU A 39 -2.17 -4.69 -22.89
C GLU A 39 -1.18 -5.66 -22.24
N TYR A 40 -1.61 -6.40 -21.22
CA TYR A 40 -0.73 -7.36 -20.54
C TYR A 40 -0.30 -8.51 -21.46
N ARG A 41 -1.21 -9.03 -22.27
CA ARG A 41 -0.85 -10.04 -23.29
C ARG A 41 0.15 -9.50 -24.32
N ARG A 42 0.01 -8.22 -24.72
CA ARG A 42 0.97 -7.56 -25.60
C ARG A 42 2.35 -7.44 -24.96
N LEU A 43 2.41 -7.00 -23.70
CA LEU A 43 3.65 -6.89 -22.95
C LEU A 43 4.33 -8.25 -22.72
N GLU A 44 3.56 -9.31 -22.50
CA GLU A 44 4.08 -10.68 -22.38
C GLU A 44 4.64 -11.21 -23.70
N ALA A 45 4.04 -10.84 -24.83
CA ALA A 45 4.52 -11.24 -26.16
C ALA A 45 5.80 -10.49 -26.56
N GLU A 46 6.01 -9.28 -26.03
CA GLU A 46 7.16 -8.42 -26.31
C GLU A 46 7.78 -7.95 -24.98
N PRO A 47 8.42 -8.86 -24.22
CA PRO A 47 8.99 -8.50 -22.93
C PRO A 47 10.18 -7.56 -23.10
N VAL A 48 10.26 -6.57 -22.22
CA VAL A 48 11.32 -5.58 -22.15
C VAL A 48 12.01 -5.70 -20.81
N SER A 49 13.34 -5.71 -20.78
CA SER A 49 14.12 -5.72 -19.54
C SER A 49 14.41 -4.30 -19.04
N LEU A 50 14.86 -4.19 -17.78
CA LEU A 50 15.33 -2.90 -17.23
C LEU A 50 16.53 -2.38 -18.03
N ASP A 51 17.45 -3.24 -18.45
CA ASP A 51 18.61 -2.90 -19.24
C ASP A 51 18.23 -2.31 -20.61
N ASP A 52 17.21 -2.89 -21.29
CA ASP A 52 16.69 -2.38 -22.55
C ASP A 52 16.10 -0.97 -22.41
N LEU A 53 15.62 -0.63 -21.22
CA LEU A 53 15.07 0.69 -20.90
C LEU A 53 16.13 1.66 -20.33
N GLY A 54 17.37 1.20 -20.12
CA GLY A 54 18.42 1.97 -19.48
C GLY A 54 18.14 2.34 -18.02
N ILE A 55 17.40 1.47 -17.31
CA ILE A 55 16.98 1.71 -15.93
C ILE A 55 17.90 0.93 -14.99
N SER A 56 18.55 1.65 -14.07
CA SER A 56 19.34 1.07 -12.99
C SER A 56 18.56 1.04 -11.68
N THR A 57 18.77 -0.03 -10.91
CA THR A 57 18.27 -0.18 -9.52
C THR A 57 19.41 -0.08 -8.50
N THR A 58 20.62 0.27 -8.97
CA THR A 58 21.82 0.37 -8.15
C THR A 58 22.44 1.79 -8.13
N ASP A 59 21.93 2.70 -8.95
CA ASP A 59 22.44 4.07 -9.10
C ASP A 59 21.36 5.11 -8.80
N GLY A 60 21.80 6.33 -8.50
CA GLY A 60 20.93 7.48 -8.25
C GLY A 60 20.38 7.56 -6.82
N PRO A 61 19.34 8.39 -6.58
CA PRO A 61 18.75 8.58 -5.26
C PRO A 61 18.07 7.30 -4.76
N ILE A 62 17.99 7.15 -3.44
CA ILE A 62 17.33 5.97 -2.83
C ILE A 62 15.84 5.95 -3.15
N MET A 63 15.18 7.09 -2.99
CA MET A 63 13.73 7.21 -3.18
C MET A 63 13.40 8.33 -4.16
N GLU A 64 12.20 8.25 -4.75
CA GLU A 64 11.61 9.34 -5.52
C GLU A 64 11.39 10.57 -4.62
N GLU A 65 11.30 11.77 -5.22
CA GLU A 65 10.92 12.97 -4.48
C GLU A 65 9.49 12.83 -3.92
N THR A 66 9.38 12.87 -2.59
CA THR A 66 8.15 12.52 -1.87
C THR A 66 7.14 13.67 -1.77
N GLU A 67 7.54 14.92 -2.04
CA GLU A 67 6.71 16.09 -1.79
C GLU A 67 5.41 16.07 -2.63
N ALA A 68 5.52 15.87 -3.94
CA ALA A 68 4.36 15.78 -4.82
C ALA A 68 3.46 14.56 -4.55
N LEU A 69 4.04 13.47 -4.04
CA LEU A 69 3.29 12.28 -3.67
C LEU A 69 2.49 12.50 -2.38
N MET A 70 3.08 13.20 -1.40
CA MET A 70 2.40 13.52 -0.14
C MET A 70 1.20 14.42 -0.40
N ASP A 71 1.38 15.52 -1.16
CA ASP A 71 0.33 16.48 -1.49
C ASP A 71 -0.85 15.86 -2.25
N ASN A 72 -0.57 14.89 -3.11
CA ASN A 72 -1.61 14.32 -3.99
C ASN A 72 -2.32 13.08 -3.41
N HIS A 73 -1.76 12.40 -2.44
CA HIS A 73 -2.26 11.08 -2.05
C HIS A 73 -2.38 10.82 -0.55
N TYR A 74 -1.63 11.54 0.29
CA TYR A 74 -1.58 11.27 1.73
C TYR A 74 -2.00 12.45 2.61
N ASP A 75 -2.22 13.63 2.04
CA ASP A 75 -2.65 14.84 2.78
C ASP A 75 -4.16 15.10 2.68
N GLU A 76 -4.93 14.08 2.23
CA GLU A 76 -6.39 14.11 2.33
C GLU A 76 -6.84 14.13 3.80
N LYS A 77 -8.03 14.69 4.04
CA LYS A 77 -8.61 14.76 5.40
C LYS A 77 -8.74 13.36 6.01
N PRO A 78 -8.52 13.21 7.33
CA PRO A 78 -8.68 11.90 8.00
C PRO A 78 -10.06 11.27 7.77
N GLU A 79 -11.13 12.07 7.68
CA GLU A 79 -12.50 11.64 7.43
C GLU A 79 -12.65 10.98 6.04
N PHE A 80 -11.83 11.41 5.07
CA PHE A 80 -11.77 10.78 3.76
C PHE A 80 -11.33 9.31 3.89
N PHE A 81 -10.19 9.05 4.51
CA PHE A 81 -9.70 7.69 4.71
C PHE A 81 -10.63 6.87 5.60
N ALA A 82 -11.18 7.45 6.66
CA ALA A 82 -12.15 6.80 7.54
C ALA A 82 -13.44 6.39 6.82
N SER A 83 -13.76 7.00 5.66
CA SER A 83 -14.96 6.67 4.91
C SER A 83 -14.92 5.29 4.26
N PHE A 84 -13.73 4.74 3.97
CA PHE A 84 -13.61 3.48 3.25
C PHE A 84 -12.64 2.45 3.86
N LEU A 85 -11.65 2.89 4.65
CA LEU A 85 -10.72 1.96 5.29
C LEU A 85 -11.42 1.12 6.38
N ASP A 86 -10.76 0.05 6.81
CA ASP A 86 -11.19 -0.71 7.98
C ASP A 86 -11.17 0.18 9.24
N LYS A 87 -12.13 -0.06 10.13
CA LYS A 87 -12.35 0.83 11.27
C LYS A 87 -11.30 0.72 12.36
N HIS A 88 -10.63 -0.43 12.45
CA HIS A 88 -9.71 -0.71 13.55
C HIS A 88 -8.28 -0.31 13.22
N TYR A 89 -7.75 -0.81 12.12
CA TYR A 89 -6.36 -0.57 11.74
C TYR A 89 -6.19 0.62 10.81
N GLN A 90 -7.23 1.02 10.08
CA GLN A 90 -7.19 2.04 9.02
C GLN A 90 -6.08 1.76 8.00
N ALA A 91 -6.00 0.50 7.56
CA ALA A 91 -4.92 0.03 6.71
C ALA A 91 -5.12 0.42 5.25
N TYR A 92 -4.30 1.34 4.76
CA TYR A 92 -4.31 1.78 3.35
C TYR A 92 -3.34 0.94 2.49
N SER A 93 -3.55 -0.37 2.51
CA SER A 93 -2.80 -1.34 1.72
C SER A 93 -3.63 -2.59 1.50
N MET A 94 -3.20 -3.46 0.58
CA MET A 94 -3.90 -4.69 0.21
C MET A 94 -4.23 -5.54 1.44
N ALA A 95 -5.49 -5.94 1.60
CA ALA A 95 -5.95 -6.95 2.55
C ALA A 95 -5.73 -8.37 2.00
N TYR A 96 -5.73 -9.39 2.85
CA TYR A 96 -5.49 -10.78 2.45
C TYR A 96 -6.74 -11.64 2.64
N TYR A 97 -7.29 -12.11 1.53
CA TYR A 97 -8.50 -12.94 1.47
C TYR A 97 -8.22 -14.41 1.16
N GLY A 98 -6.99 -14.73 0.72
CA GLY A 98 -6.58 -16.11 0.41
C GLY A 98 -5.42 -16.20 -0.58
N ASP A 99 -4.94 -17.44 -0.77
CA ASP A 99 -3.77 -17.75 -1.61
C ASP A 99 -4.13 -17.96 -3.09
N THR A 100 -5.33 -18.44 -3.36
CA THR A 100 -5.75 -18.83 -4.72
C THR A 100 -6.89 -17.96 -5.23
N PRO A 101 -7.02 -17.75 -6.55
CA PRO A 101 -8.12 -17.02 -7.13
C PRO A 101 -9.49 -17.49 -6.67
N ALA A 102 -9.69 -18.80 -6.53
CA ALA A 102 -10.94 -19.38 -6.07
C ALA A 102 -11.21 -19.06 -4.57
N ALA A 103 -10.19 -19.18 -3.71
CA ALA A 103 -10.31 -18.84 -2.29
C ALA A 103 -10.64 -17.35 -2.11
N ILE A 104 -9.95 -16.46 -2.85
CA ILE A 104 -10.16 -15.02 -2.79
C ILE A 104 -11.59 -14.65 -3.23
N ARG A 105 -12.06 -15.18 -4.37
CA ARG A 105 -13.39 -14.87 -4.89
C ARG A 105 -14.52 -15.37 -3.98
N ASN A 106 -14.33 -16.53 -3.35
CA ASN A 106 -15.32 -17.16 -2.49
C ASN A 106 -15.19 -16.76 -1.00
N SER A 107 -14.20 -15.93 -0.66
CA SER A 107 -14.01 -15.49 0.72
C SER A 107 -15.23 -14.71 1.22
N THR A 108 -15.72 -15.03 2.41
CA THR A 108 -16.77 -14.28 3.13
C THR A 108 -16.19 -13.37 4.21
N ALA A 109 -14.87 -13.25 4.29
CA ALA A 109 -14.20 -12.39 5.26
C ALA A 109 -14.56 -10.92 5.03
N SER A 110 -14.83 -10.19 6.11
CA SER A 110 -14.93 -8.74 6.08
C SER A 110 -13.57 -8.10 5.81
N LEU A 111 -13.54 -6.82 5.44
CA LEU A 111 -12.29 -6.07 5.25
C LEU A 111 -11.44 -6.10 6.53
N GLU A 112 -12.05 -5.97 7.71
CA GLU A 112 -11.37 -6.00 9.02
C GLU A 112 -10.64 -7.33 9.23
N HIS A 113 -11.33 -8.45 9.00
CA HIS A 113 -10.72 -9.78 9.11
C HIS A 113 -9.62 -10.01 8.06
N ALA A 114 -9.82 -9.54 6.84
CA ALA A 114 -8.82 -9.67 5.78
C ALA A 114 -7.57 -8.80 6.03
N GLN A 115 -7.72 -7.62 6.64
CA GLN A 115 -6.60 -6.81 7.09
C GLN A 115 -5.84 -7.47 8.25
N GLN A 116 -6.56 -8.02 9.22
CA GLN A 116 -5.95 -8.81 10.30
C GLN A 116 -5.18 -10.02 9.76
N ALA A 117 -5.77 -10.75 8.81
CA ALA A 117 -5.12 -11.89 8.15
C ALA A 117 -3.85 -11.49 7.40
N LYS A 118 -3.84 -10.31 6.74
CA LYS A 118 -2.64 -9.74 6.13
C LYS A 118 -1.53 -9.50 7.17
N PHE A 119 -1.84 -8.86 8.29
CA PHE A 119 -0.83 -8.58 9.31
C PHE A 119 -0.32 -9.87 9.98
N ALA A 120 -1.18 -10.87 10.18
CA ALA A 120 -0.77 -12.19 10.65
C ALA A 120 0.21 -12.86 9.66
N LEU A 121 -0.11 -12.82 8.35
CA LEU A 121 0.76 -13.35 7.29
C LEU A 121 2.11 -12.61 7.22
N ILE A 122 2.11 -11.29 7.41
CA ILE A 122 3.32 -10.48 7.48
C ILE A 122 4.15 -10.89 8.70
N ALA A 123 3.54 -11.00 9.88
CA ALA A 123 4.23 -11.39 11.10
C ALA A 123 4.86 -12.80 10.99
N GLU A 124 4.13 -13.76 10.42
CA GLU A 124 4.62 -15.11 10.16
C GLU A 124 5.82 -15.10 9.20
N ARG A 125 5.68 -14.45 8.03
CA ARG A 125 6.73 -14.43 7.00
C ARG A 125 7.94 -13.60 7.41
N ALA A 126 7.74 -12.53 8.19
CA ALA A 126 8.82 -11.75 8.79
C ALA A 126 9.47 -12.45 9.98
N GLN A 127 8.96 -13.63 10.38
CA GLN A 127 9.46 -14.44 11.50
C GLN A 127 9.47 -13.66 12.83
N ILE A 128 8.37 -12.91 13.12
CA ILE A 128 8.24 -12.15 14.37
C ILE A 128 8.01 -13.12 15.53
N GLU A 129 8.88 -13.09 16.53
CA GLU A 129 8.83 -13.93 17.73
C GLU A 129 8.23 -13.20 18.95
N GLY A 130 8.18 -11.88 18.90
CA GLY A 130 7.47 -11.05 19.88
C GLY A 130 8.36 -10.37 20.94
N HIS A 131 9.65 -10.26 20.70
CA HIS A 131 10.60 -9.61 21.60
C HIS A 131 11.55 -8.64 20.88
N GLU A 132 11.32 -8.42 19.58
CA GLU A 132 12.18 -7.62 18.73
C GLU A 132 11.98 -6.12 18.94
N ARG A 133 13.03 -5.38 18.68
CA ARG A 133 12.97 -3.96 18.35
C ARG A 133 12.81 -3.84 16.83
N ILE A 134 11.66 -3.34 16.41
CA ILE A 134 11.28 -3.24 15.00
C ILE A 134 11.40 -1.79 14.55
N PHE A 135 11.94 -1.58 13.33
CA PHE A 135 11.86 -0.31 12.64
C PHE A 135 10.92 -0.43 11.42
N ASN A 136 9.85 0.37 11.37
CA ASN A 136 8.93 0.38 10.24
C ASN A 136 9.16 1.61 9.35
N ILE A 137 9.57 1.39 8.10
CA ILE A 137 9.74 2.42 7.08
C ILE A 137 8.35 2.71 6.48
N GLY A 138 7.83 3.93 6.69
CA GLY A 138 6.51 4.33 6.22
C GLY A 138 5.38 3.75 7.06
N CYS A 139 5.32 4.11 8.34
CA CYS A 139 4.34 3.55 9.28
C CYS A 139 2.87 3.96 9.00
N GLY A 140 2.63 4.93 8.11
CA GLY A 140 1.28 5.36 7.74
C GLY A 140 0.45 5.81 8.95
N PHE A 141 -0.76 5.31 9.08
CA PHE A 141 -1.64 5.54 10.24
C PHE A 141 -1.38 4.61 11.43
N GLY A 142 -0.24 3.89 11.43
CA GLY A 142 0.13 2.98 12.52
C GLY A 142 -0.63 1.65 12.50
N SER A 143 -1.05 1.22 11.33
CA SER A 143 -1.91 0.03 11.16
C SER A 143 -1.19 -1.26 11.57
N LEU A 144 0.02 -1.47 11.07
CA LEU A 144 0.85 -2.63 11.42
C LEU A 144 1.29 -2.57 12.88
N GLU A 145 1.69 -1.39 13.34
CA GLU A 145 2.09 -1.15 14.72
C GLU A 145 0.97 -1.49 15.69
N THR A 146 -0.24 -1.03 15.42
CA THR A 146 -1.43 -1.35 16.22
C THR A 146 -1.61 -2.85 16.33
N TYR A 147 -1.61 -3.57 15.19
CA TYR A 147 -1.74 -5.02 15.19
C TYR A 147 -0.64 -5.72 15.99
N LEU A 148 0.62 -5.36 15.76
CA LEU A 148 1.76 -5.99 16.41
C LEU A 148 1.77 -5.74 17.92
N LEU A 149 1.49 -4.51 18.35
CA LEU A 149 1.48 -4.16 19.78
C LEU A 149 0.31 -4.78 20.55
N GLU A 150 -0.80 -5.09 19.89
CA GLU A 150 -1.93 -5.85 20.45
C GLU A 150 -1.60 -7.33 20.66
N HIS A 151 -0.87 -7.93 19.70
CA HIS A 151 -0.64 -9.37 19.68
C HIS A 151 0.67 -9.80 20.34
N TYR A 152 1.66 -8.89 20.45
CA TYR A 152 2.99 -9.17 20.96
C TYR A 152 3.36 -8.19 22.09
N PRO A 153 3.24 -8.58 23.36
CA PRO A 153 3.35 -7.66 24.50
C PRO A 153 4.76 -7.10 24.74
N ASN A 154 5.81 -7.75 24.22
CA ASN A 154 7.19 -7.38 24.48
C ASN A 154 7.90 -6.72 23.28
N LEU A 155 7.18 -6.45 22.17
CA LEU A 155 7.73 -5.72 21.02
C LEU A 155 7.91 -4.23 21.35
N GLU A 156 9.00 -3.67 20.82
CA GLU A 156 9.21 -2.23 20.73
C GLU A 156 9.27 -1.83 19.24
N ILE A 157 8.53 -0.81 18.84
CA ILE A 157 8.43 -0.41 17.44
C ILE A 157 8.78 1.06 17.27
N THR A 158 9.68 1.35 16.32
CA THR A 158 9.92 2.71 15.83
C THR A 158 9.35 2.82 14.44
N GLY A 159 8.43 3.75 14.21
CA GLY A 159 7.86 4.06 12.91
C GLY A 159 8.32 5.41 12.38
N ILE A 160 8.56 5.53 11.08
CA ILE A 160 8.87 6.79 10.41
C ILE A 160 7.83 7.10 9.32
N THR A 161 7.38 8.35 9.24
CA THR A 161 6.54 8.87 8.15
C THR A 161 6.81 10.34 7.89
N PRO A 162 6.81 10.81 6.62
CA PRO A 162 6.92 12.22 6.28
C PRO A 162 5.58 12.97 6.34
N SER A 163 4.43 12.29 6.31
CA SER A 163 3.11 12.92 6.27
C SER A 163 2.74 13.59 7.59
N LYS A 164 2.53 14.90 7.55
CA LYS A 164 2.11 15.70 8.71
C LYS A 164 0.73 15.27 9.23
N VAL A 165 -0.17 14.87 8.33
CA VAL A 165 -1.51 14.37 8.68
C VAL A 165 -1.39 13.07 9.48
N GLN A 166 -0.59 12.12 9.00
CA GLN A 166 -0.33 10.86 9.72
C GLN A 166 0.37 11.11 11.07
N VAL A 167 1.37 12.00 11.10
CA VAL A 167 2.07 12.36 12.35
C VAL A 167 1.10 12.94 13.37
N ALA A 168 0.23 13.86 12.97
CA ALA A 168 -0.76 14.46 13.88
C ALA A 168 -1.73 13.41 14.43
N TYR A 169 -2.23 12.52 13.57
CA TYR A 169 -3.11 11.42 13.94
C TYR A 169 -2.43 10.44 14.92
N LEU A 170 -1.20 10.02 14.63
CA LEU A 170 -0.44 9.11 15.48
C LEU A 170 -0.13 9.74 16.84
N ARG A 171 0.29 11.01 16.89
CA ARG A 171 0.53 11.73 18.14
C ARG A 171 -0.72 11.81 19.01
N GLN A 172 -1.90 11.98 18.42
CA GLN A 172 -3.16 11.96 19.15
C GLN A 172 -3.42 10.57 19.78
N ARG A 173 -3.25 9.49 19.01
CA ARG A 173 -3.41 8.12 19.51
C ARG A 173 -2.42 7.78 20.63
N MET A 174 -1.17 8.21 20.50
CA MET A 174 -0.11 8.00 21.51
C MET A 174 -0.40 8.67 22.85
N GLN A 175 -1.30 9.66 22.91
CA GLN A 175 -1.72 10.30 24.17
C GLN A 175 -2.72 9.46 24.97
N ASN A 176 -3.36 8.47 24.34
CA ASN A 176 -4.30 7.58 25.00
C ASN A 176 -3.57 6.32 25.51
N PRO A 177 -3.43 6.10 26.82
CA PRO A 177 -2.74 4.92 27.36
C PRO A 177 -3.49 3.60 27.07
N ASP A 178 -4.79 3.66 26.75
CA ASP A 178 -5.58 2.49 26.36
C ASP A 178 -5.43 2.13 24.88
N ASP A 179 -4.80 3.00 24.07
CA ASP A 179 -4.47 2.71 22.68
C ASP A 179 -3.13 1.92 22.63
N PRO A 180 -3.00 0.87 21.81
CA PRO A 180 -1.75 0.14 21.63
C PRO A 180 -0.54 1.05 21.35
N LEU A 181 -0.74 2.12 20.56
CA LEU A 181 0.30 3.11 20.24
C LEU A 181 0.67 4.00 21.45
N GLY A 182 -0.24 4.16 22.43
CA GLY A 182 -0.02 4.89 23.68
C GLY A 182 0.63 4.07 24.79
N SER A 183 0.92 2.79 24.55
CA SER A 183 1.49 1.85 25.54
C SER A 183 2.94 2.15 25.99
N GLY A 184 3.59 3.17 25.40
CA GLY A 184 5.00 3.48 25.63
C GLY A 184 5.99 2.61 24.81
N ARG A 185 5.51 1.63 24.04
CA ARG A 185 6.31 0.74 23.21
C ARG A 185 6.43 1.19 21.76
N PHE A 186 5.77 2.29 21.38
CA PHE A 186 5.84 2.89 20.06
C PHE A 186 6.57 4.23 20.09
N ARG A 187 7.55 4.38 19.21
CA ARG A 187 8.28 5.63 18.97
C ARG A 187 8.00 6.11 17.55
N LEU A 188 7.57 7.36 17.40
CA LEU A 188 7.31 8.00 16.11
C LEU A 188 8.45 8.94 15.71
N ILE A 189 8.91 8.81 14.46
CA ILE A 189 9.82 9.75 13.80
C ILE A 189 9.06 10.46 12.66
N GLU A 190 9.07 11.79 12.68
CA GLU A 190 8.61 12.61 11.56
C GLU A 190 9.78 12.82 10.60
N GLY A 191 9.73 12.27 9.39
CA GLY A 191 10.80 12.39 8.42
C GLY A 191 10.74 11.37 7.30
N VAL A 192 11.69 11.49 6.38
CA VAL A 192 11.89 10.58 5.24
C VAL A 192 13.06 9.66 5.55
N PHE A 193 12.89 8.36 5.35
CA PHE A 193 13.89 7.35 5.74
C PHE A 193 15.27 7.61 5.13
N ASP A 194 15.35 7.92 3.83
CA ASP A 194 16.61 8.11 3.12
C ASP A 194 17.33 9.43 3.46
N LYS A 195 16.58 10.44 3.92
CA LYS A 195 17.09 11.79 4.24
C LYS A 195 17.39 11.99 5.73
N SER A 196 16.81 11.17 6.60
CA SER A 196 16.99 11.30 8.05
C SER A 196 18.38 10.84 8.50
N PRO A 197 19.09 11.57 9.38
CA PRO A 197 20.36 11.12 9.95
C PRO A 197 20.25 9.77 10.67
N LEU A 198 21.27 8.92 10.59
CA LEU A 198 21.26 7.60 11.24
C LEU A 198 21.11 7.71 12.75
N GLU A 199 21.64 8.78 13.36
CA GLU A 199 21.53 9.05 14.79
C GLU A 199 20.07 9.28 15.23
N ILE A 200 19.24 9.81 14.34
CA ILE A 200 17.80 10.00 14.58
C ILE A 200 17.02 8.69 14.36
N LEU A 201 17.39 7.91 13.33
CA LEU A 201 16.78 6.60 13.08
C LEU A 201 17.05 5.65 14.25
N GLY A 202 18.24 5.69 14.81
CA GLY A 202 18.73 4.72 15.79
C GLY A 202 19.35 3.51 15.14
N ASN A 203 19.69 2.52 15.94
CA ASN A 203 20.35 1.27 15.52
C ASN A 203 19.89 0.10 16.41
N ASP A 204 20.50 -1.07 16.20
CA ASP A 204 20.26 -2.28 16.97
C ASP A 204 18.81 -2.81 16.85
N TYR A 205 18.19 -2.65 15.68
CA TYR A 205 16.92 -3.28 15.37
C TYR A 205 17.15 -4.74 14.93
N GLU A 206 16.31 -5.64 15.43
CA GLU A 206 16.30 -7.03 14.99
C GLU A 206 15.53 -7.22 13.69
N LEU A 207 14.56 -6.30 13.40
CA LEU A 207 13.76 -6.32 12.18
C LEU A 207 13.56 -4.91 11.65
N VAL A 208 13.83 -4.70 10.36
CA VAL A 208 13.30 -3.56 9.60
C VAL A 208 12.18 -4.07 8.71
N ILE A 209 11.06 -3.37 8.73
CA ILE A 209 9.88 -3.74 7.95
C ILE A 209 9.38 -2.56 7.11
N SER A 210 8.73 -2.83 5.97
CA SER A 210 7.98 -1.83 5.22
C SER A 210 6.76 -2.46 4.56
N VAL A 211 5.66 -1.69 4.51
CA VAL A 211 4.41 -2.10 3.85
C VAL A 211 3.95 -0.98 2.92
N ALA A 212 3.91 -1.25 1.61
CA ALA A 212 3.50 -0.33 0.55
C ALA A 212 4.35 0.98 0.52
N VAL A 213 5.68 0.83 0.51
CA VAL A 213 6.66 1.93 0.42
C VAL A 213 7.63 1.74 -0.73
N PHE A 214 7.99 0.49 -1.05
CA PHE A 214 9.06 0.20 -2.00
C PHE A 214 8.68 0.48 -3.46
N GLU A 215 7.45 0.82 -3.74
CA GLU A 215 7.01 1.44 -4.99
C GLU A 215 7.69 2.79 -5.26
N GLN A 216 8.21 3.43 -4.21
CA GLN A 216 8.94 4.71 -4.28
C GLN A 216 10.46 4.54 -4.27
N VAL A 217 10.96 3.32 -4.04
CA VAL A 217 12.40 3.04 -4.01
C VAL A 217 12.92 2.92 -5.43
N LEU A 218 13.97 3.69 -5.76
CA LEU A 218 14.66 3.69 -7.05
C LEU A 218 15.96 2.89 -6.96
N ASN A 219 16.77 3.15 -5.94
CA ASN A 219 18.06 2.51 -5.73
C ASN A 219 17.91 1.44 -4.63
N MET A 220 17.67 0.21 -5.06
CA MET A 220 17.45 -0.94 -4.18
C MET A 220 18.72 -1.33 -3.42
N HIS A 221 19.88 -1.17 -4.05
CA HIS A 221 21.17 -1.42 -3.40
C HIS A 221 21.38 -0.46 -2.22
N ALA A 222 21.27 0.84 -2.46
CA ALA A 222 21.51 1.85 -1.44
C ALA A 222 20.48 1.82 -0.28
N VAL A 223 19.21 1.49 -0.56
CA VAL A 223 18.24 1.34 0.53
C VAL A 223 18.57 0.14 1.42
N LEU A 224 19.00 -1.00 0.84
CA LEU A 224 19.41 -2.17 1.61
C LEU A 224 20.70 -1.91 2.42
N GLU A 225 21.69 -1.22 1.84
CA GLU A 225 22.87 -0.76 2.57
C GLU A 225 22.45 0.09 3.77
N ARG A 226 21.57 1.07 3.57
CA ARG A 226 21.09 1.93 4.66
C ARG A 226 20.33 1.16 5.73
N ILE A 227 19.51 0.20 5.35
CA ILE A 227 18.84 -0.72 6.28
C ILE A 227 19.85 -1.54 7.07
N SER A 228 20.92 -2.04 6.43
CA SER A 228 21.96 -2.81 7.11
C SER A 228 22.65 -2.00 8.21
N ASN A 229 22.77 -0.67 8.06
CA ASN A 229 23.43 0.20 9.03
C ASN A 229 22.63 0.40 10.32
N ILE A 230 21.34 0.11 10.34
CA ILE A 230 20.49 0.23 11.54
C ILE A 230 20.12 -1.14 12.15
N LEU A 231 20.42 -2.24 11.47
CA LEU A 231 20.17 -3.59 11.95
C LEU A 231 21.29 -4.14 12.84
N THR A 232 20.92 -5.00 13.77
CA THR A 232 21.89 -5.88 14.48
C THR A 232 22.58 -6.83 13.50
N ASN A 233 23.67 -7.47 13.92
CA ASN A 233 24.41 -8.43 13.08
C ASN A 233 23.57 -9.63 12.62
N ASN A 234 22.56 -10.04 13.41
CA ASN A 234 21.64 -11.12 13.08
C ASN A 234 20.27 -10.58 12.62
N GLY A 235 20.20 -9.29 12.30
CA GLY A 235 18.97 -8.62 11.92
C GLY A 235 18.45 -9.09 10.57
N ARG A 236 17.17 -8.86 10.34
CA ARG A 236 16.46 -9.18 9.11
C ARG A 236 15.64 -8.00 8.63
N THR A 237 15.28 -8.01 7.34
CA THR A 237 14.37 -7.01 6.79
C THR A 237 13.27 -7.67 5.97
N PHE A 238 12.06 -7.15 6.11
CA PHE A 238 10.88 -7.67 5.43
C PHE A 238 10.15 -6.55 4.67
N HIS A 239 9.77 -6.84 3.43
CA HIS A 239 9.13 -5.86 2.55
C HIS A 239 7.88 -6.44 1.89
N HIS A 240 6.79 -5.65 1.89
CA HIS A 240 5.53 -5.93 1.22
C HIS A 240 5.17 -4.73 0.33
N TYR A 241 5.14 -4.93 -0.99
CA TYR A 241 4.80 -3.87 -1.94
C TYR A 241 4.28 -4.43 -3.28
N ILE A 242 3.69 -3.56 -4.10
CA ILE A 242 3.12 -3.92 -5.41
C ILE A 242 4.23 -4.27 -6.39
N THR A 243 4.06 -5.42 -7.08
CA THR A 243 4.98 -5.88 -8.12
C THR A 243 4.23 -6.44 -9.31
N SER A 244 4.92 -6.51 -10.45
CA SER A 244 4.52 -7.34 -11.58
C SER A 244 5.16 -8.72 -11.46
N LYS A 245 4.39 -9.79 -11.69
CA LYS A 245 4.93 -11.15 -11.77
C LYS A 245 5.76 -11.35 -13.02
N GLN A 246 5.47 -10.63 -14.08
CA GLN A 246 6.23 -10.62 -15.31
C GLN A 246 7.42 -9.64 -15.17
N ALA A 247 8.54 -9.94 -15.83
CA ALA A 247 9.73 -9.07 -15.85
C ALA A 247 9.52 -7.84 -16.75
N ILE A 248 8.47 -7.07 -16.48
CA ILE A 248 8.12 -5.86 -17.23
C ILE A 248 8.07 -4.69 -16.25
N PRO A 249 9.03 -3.77 -16.33
CA PRO A 249 9.01 -2.59 -15.50
C PRO A 249 7.83 -1.68 -15.90
N GLN A 250 7.11 -1.19 -14.91
CA GLN A 250 6.00 -0.27 -15.08
C GLN A 250 6.31 1.03 -14.33
N PHE A 251 6.13 2.16 -14.99
CA PHE A 251 6.37 3.47 -14.42
C PHE A 251 5.08 4.26 -14.39
N LEU A 252 4.80 4.87 -13.24
CA LEU A 252 3.58 5.66 -13.02
C LEU A 252 3.88 7.12 -13.36
N ASP A 253 3.93 7.41 -14.67
CA ASP A 253 4.17 8.74 -15.22
C ASP A 253 2.81 9.42 -15.48
N PRO A 254 2.49 10.54 -14.78
CA PRO A 254 1.20 11.23 -14.93
C PRO A 254 1.00 11.81 -16.33
N THR A 255 2.07 12.03 -17.10
CA THR A 255 1.97 12.51 -18.48
C THR A 255 1.65 11.43 -19.50
N LYS A 256 1.84 10.16 -19.13
CA LYS A 256 1.72 9.00 -20.02
C LYS A 256 0.60 8.03 -19.62
N THR A 257 0.29 7.93 -18.33
CA THR A 257 -0.67 6.96 -17.82
C THR A 257 -1.68 7.61 -16.90
N ARG A 258 -2.94 7.14 -16.97
CA ARG A 258 -3.99 7.61 -16.05
C ARG A 258 -3.70 7.24 -14.60
N ILE A 259 -3.10 6.07 -14.38
CA ILE A 259 -2.76 5.64 -13.02
C ILE A 259 -1.63 6.49 -12.42
N GLY A 260 -0.75 7.05 -13.26
CA GLY A 260 0.28 7.99 -12.83
C GLY A 260 -0.26 9.31 -12.30
N LEU A 261 -1.53 9.69 -12.65
CA LEU A 261 -2.18 10.85 -12.05
C LEU A 261 -2.45 10.65 -10.56
N TYR A 262 -2.66 9.40 -10.14
CA TYR A 262 -2.92 9.04 -8.74
C TYR A 262 -1.63 8.71 -7.97
N PHE A 263 -0.64 8.13 -8.66
CA PHE A 263 0.65 7.72 -8.07
C PHE A 263 1.84 8.28 -8.85
N PRO A 264 2.05 9.60 -8.82
CA PRO A 264 3.14 10.22 -9.56
C PRO A 264 4.49 9.71 -9.03
N GLY A 265 5.37 9.31 -9.95
CA GLY A 265 6.72 8.84 -9.64
C GLY A 265 6.84 7.40 -9.11
N GLY A 266 5.74 6.74 -8.74
CA GLY A 266 5.76 5.35 -8.28
C GLY A 266 6.28 4.38 -9.34
N ARG A 267 6.73 3.20 -8.88
CA ARG A 267 7.23 2.11 -9.72
C ARG A 267 6.47 0.82 -9.43
N VAL A 268 6.23 0.02 -10.46
CA VAL A 268 5.82 -1.37 -10.29
C VAL A 268 6.96 -2.26 -10.78
N TRP A 269 7.80 -2.68 -9.85
CA TRP A 269 8.97 -3.48 -10.15
C TRP A 269 8.61 -4.92 -10.50
N PRO A 270 9.43 -5.61 -11.31
CA PRO A 270 9.32 -7.06 -11.48
C PRO A 270 9.48 -7.77 -10.14
N HIS A 271 8.69 -8.85 -9.96
CA HIS A 271 8.73 -9.68 -8.76
C HIS A 271 10.14 -10.16 -8.39
N ASP A 272 10.96 -10.51 -9.37
CA ASP A 272 12.30 -11.04 -9.14
C ASP A 272 13.39 -9.97 -8.99
N GLU A 273 13.06 -8.67 -9.22
CA GLU A 273 14.09 -7.63 -9.22
C GLU A 273 14.72 -7.46 -7.85
N PHE A 274 13.92 -7.22 -6.81
CA PHE A 274 14.46 -6.97 -5.48
C PHE A 274 15.23 -8.15 -4.89
N SER A 275 14.87 -9.38 -5.28
CA SER A 275 15.55 -10.60 -4.84
C SER A 275 17.01 -10.74 -5.31
N ARG A 276 17.41 -9.94 -6.30
CA ARG A 276 18.78 -9.94 -6.86
C ARG A 276 19.77 -9.13 -6.02
N HIS A 277 19.28 -8.24 -5.15
CA HIS A 277 20.10 -7.34 -4.33
C HIS A 277 20.54 -8.03 -3.04
N THR A 278 21.57 -8.89 -3.12
CA THR A 278 22.01 -9.75 -2.02
C THR A 278 23.38 -9.39 -1.44
N GLU A 279 23.91 -8.21 -1.72
CA GLU A 279 25.24 -7.82 -1.28
C GLU A 279 25.36 -7.76 0.26
N HIS A 280 24.40 -7.11 0.91
CA HIS A 280 24.36 -6.96 2.37
C HIS A 280 23.54 -8.05 3.06
N PHE A 281 22.75 -8.80 2.30
CA PHE A 281 21.76 -9.73 2.82
C PHE A 281 21.75 -11.06 2.08
N GLU A 282 21.20 -12.08 2.73
CA GLU A 282 20.80 -13.34 2.14
C GLU A 282 19.28 -13.36 1.98
N LEU A 283 18.78 -13.72 0.81
CA LEU A 283 17.34 -13.90 0.58
C LEU A 283 16.86 -15.16 1.31
N ALA A 284 16.05 -14.97 2.35
CA ALA A 284 15.53 -16.07 3.19
C ALA A 284 14.08 -16.46 2.81
N GLY A 285 13.35 -15.57 2.13
CA GLY A 285 11.99 -15.84 1.67
C GLY A 285 11.55 -14.89 0.56
N HIS A 286 10.75 -15.41 -0.37
CA HIS A 286 10.24 -14.67 -1.52
C HIS A 286 8.89 -15.23 -1.94
N TRP A 287 7.83 -14.42 -1.89
CA TRP A 287 6.46 -14.84 -2.16
C TRP A 287 5.73 -13.81 -3.01
N PHE A 288 4.98 -14.28 -3.98
CA PHE A 288 4.01 -13.47 -4.70
C PHE A 288 2.62 -13.68 -4.12
N VAL A 289 1.95 -12.60 -3.76
CA VAL A 289 0.57 -12.58 -3.28
C VAL A 289 -0.34 -12.14 -4.42
N ASN A 290 -1.30 -12.99 -4.78
CA ASN A 290 -2.16 -12.80 -5.94
C ASN A 290 -2.93 -11.47 -5.88
N GLY A 291 -2.94 -10.75 -7.00
CA GLY A 291 -3.54 -9.42 -7.13
C GLY A 291 -5.05 -9.35 -6.94
N LEU A 292 -5.78 -10.47 -7.03
CA LEU A 292 -7.20 -10.47 -6.69
C LEU A 292 -7.45 -10.11 -5.21
N ASN A 293 -6.47 -10.28 -4.32
CA ASN A 293 -6.55 -9.75 -2.96
C ASN A 293 -6.67 -8.22 -2.98
N TYR A 294 -5.91 -7.54 -3.85
CA TYR A 294 -5.99 -6.09 -3.99
C TYR A 294 -7.28 -5.67 -4.71
N TRP A 295 -7.66 -6.39 -5.78
CA TRP A 295 -8.94 -6.16 -6.44
C TRP A 295 -10.10 -6.18 -5.44
N ARG A 296 -10.14 -7.19 -4.57
CA ARG A 296 -11.19 -7.31 -3.56
C ARG A 296 -11.12 -6.24 -2.49
N THR A 297 -9.92 -5.86 -2.07
CA THR A 297 -9.72 -4.75 -1.13
C THR A 297 -10.29 -3.45 -1.70
N LEU A 298 -9.96 -3.15 -2.96
CA LEU A 298 -10.45 -1.96 -3.68
C LEU A 298 -11.97 -1.99 -3.89
N ASP A 299 -12.55 -3.18 -4.12
CA ASP A 299 -13.99 -3.34 -4.24
C ASP A 299 -14.71 -3.06 -2.91
N GLU A 300 -14.17 -3.54 -1.78
CA GLU A 300 -14.68 -3.20 -0.45
C GLU A 300 -14.51 -1.71 -0.14
N TRP A 301 -13.37 -1.11 -0.45
CA TRP A 301 -13.17 0.33 -0.28
C TRP A 301 -14.14 1.14 -1.13
N HIS A 302 -14.35 0.76 -2.39
CA HIS A 302 -15.25 1.45 -3.30
C HIS A 302 -16.71 1.43 -2.81
N ARG A 303 -17.19 0.28 -2.32
CA ARG A 303 -18.54 0.18 -1.73
C ARG A 303 -18.68 1.03 -0.47
N ARG A 304 -17.73 0.94 0.47
CA ARG A 304 -17.73 1.74 1.70
C ARG A 304 -17.66 3.24 1.42
N PHE A 305 -16.85 3.66 0.46
CA PHE A 305 -16.78 5.05 0.02
C PHE A 305 -18.17 5.55 -0.40
N TRP A 306 -18.88 4.81 -1.25
CA TRP A 306 -20.23 5.15 -1.71
C TRP A 306 -21.25 5.14 -0.57
N ASP A 307 -21.21 4.19 0.33
CA ASP A 307 -22.11 4.11 1.49
C ASP A 307 -22.00 5.33 2.41
N ASN A 308 -20.83 5.99 2.43
CA ASN A 308 -20.56 7.16 3.27
C ASN A 308 -20.72 8.51 2.57
N ILE A 309 -20.88 8.55 1.24
CA ILE A 309 -21.09 9.80 0.48
C ILE A 309 -22.25 10.64 1.05
N PRO A 310 -23.45 10.09 1.35
CA PRO A 310 -24.56 10.91 1.83
C PRO A 310 -24.27 11.71 3.10
N GLY A 311 -23.42 11.16 3.98
CA GLY A 311 -23.05 11.83 5.24
C GLY A 311 -21.89 12.83 5.11
N LEU A 312 -21.12 12.77 4.03
CA LEU A 312 -19.87 13.52 3.87
C LEU A 312 -19.93 14.52 2.69
N TYR A 313 -20.98 14.47 1.88
CA TYR A 313 -21.15 15.38 0.74
C TYR A 313 -21.27 16.84 1.19
N GLY A 314 -20.53 17.71 0.53
CA GLY A 314 -20.45 19.15 0.86
C GLY A 314 -19.54 19.50 2.04
N SER A 315 -19.10 18.53 2.84
CA SER A 315 -18.16 18.74 3.95
C SER A 315 -16.77 18.15 3.68
N VAL A 316 -16.71 16.94 3.16
CA VAL A 316 -15.49 16.22 2.79
C VAL A 316 -15.40 16.06 1.28
N PHE A 317 -16.52 15.71 0.63
CA PHE A 317 -16.60 15.49 -0.81
C PHE A 317 -17.47 16.52 -1.51
N ASP A 318 -17.05 16.96 -2.69
CA ASP A 318 -17.87 17.53 -3.73
C ASP A 318 -18.06 16.55 -4.89
N THR A 319 -18.81 16.95 -5.91
CA THR A 319 -19.07 16.09 -7.08
C THR A 319 -17.80 15.70 -7.82
N ASP A 320 -16.83 16.61 -7.93
CA ASP A 320 -15.57 16.39 -8.66
C ASP A 320 -14.68 15.40 -7.90
N ALA A 321 -14.57 15.56 -6.58
CA ALA A 321 -13.85 14.62 -5.72
C ALA A 321 -14.46 13.21 -5.80
N ILE A 322 -15.80 13.10 -5.77
CA ILE A 322 -16.47 11.81 -5.92
C ILE A 322 -16.17 11.19 -7.28
N ALA A 323 -16.26 11.95 -8.37
CA ALA A 323 -15.94 11.46 -9.71
C ALA A 323 -14.49 10.98 -9.80
N HIS A 324 -13.55 11.75 -9.23
CA HIS A 324 -12.12 11.43 -9.18
C HIS A 324 -11.86 10.08 -8.47
N TRP A 325 -12.35 9.92 -7.25
CA TRP A 325 -12.12 8.71 -6.46
C TRP A 325 -12.89 7.49 -6.97
N ASN A 326 -14.10 7.70 -7.53
CA ASN A 326 -14.85 6.64 -8.20
C ASN A 326 -14.07 6.07 -9.41
N ASN A 327 -13.46 6.95 -10.22
CA ASN A 327 -12.57 6.54 -11.32
C ASN A 327 -11.29 5.85 -10.80
N TYR A 328 -10.70 6.34 -9.73
CA TYR A 328 -9.54 5.73 -9.08
C TYR A 328 -9.80 4.27 -8.70
N PHE A 329 -10.85 4.00 -7.93
CA PHE A 329 -11.17 2.64 -7.51
C PHE A 329 -11.43 1.72 -8.71
N SER A 330 -12.19 2.18 -9.69
CA SER A 330 -12.50 1.41 -10.91
C SER A 330 -11.24 1.09 -11.72
N LEU A 331 -10.37 2.08 -11.90
CA LEU A 331 -9.11 1.91 -12.63
C LEU A 331 -8.18 0.93 -11.90
N CYS A 332 -8.00 1.10 -10.60
CA CYS A 332 -7.15 0.21 -9.81
C CYS A 332 -7.68 -1.23 -9.77
N LYS A 333 -9.00 -1.43 -9.62
CA LYS A 333 -9.61 -2.77 -9.74
C LYS A 333 -9.29 -3.41 -11.08
N ALA A 334 -9.41 -2.66 -12.17
CA ALA A 334 -9.13 -3.16 -13.51
C ALA A 334 -7.67 -3.53 -13.76
N VAL A 335 -6.73 -2.91 -13.03
CA VAL A 335 -5.29 -3.24 -13.08
C VAL A 335 -5.01 -4.60 -12.46
N PHE A 336 -5.65 -4.94 -11.33
CA PHE A 336 -5.36 -6.17 -10.58
C PHE A 336 -6.22 -7.38 -11.00
N ALA A 337 -7.29 -7.18 -11.78
CA ALA A 337 -8.21 -8.25 -12.18
C ALA A 337 -7.67 -9.21 -13.25
N PRO A 338 -6.91 -8.76 -14.29
CA PRO A 338 -6.53 -9.61 -15.43
C PRO A 338 -5.73 -10.84 -15.03
N GLN A 339 -5.86 -11.92 -15.85
CA GLN A 339 -5.16 -13.19 -15.65
C GLN A 339 -5.39 -13.78 -14.24
N ASP A 340 -6.60 -13.61 -13.70
CA ASP A 340 -6.93 -14.06 -12.35
C ASP A 340 -5.97 -13.50 -11.27
N GLY A 341 -5.54 -12.24 -11.43
CA GLY A 341 -4.63 -11.56 -10.52
C GLY A 341 -3.17 -12.04 -10.58
N ASN A 342 -2.79 -12.73 -11.65
CA ASN A 342 -1.43 -13.25 -11.78
C ASN A 342 -0.46 -12.32 -12.52
N PHE A 343 -0.93 -11.16 -13.02
CA PHE A 343 -0.03 -10.19 -13.66
C PHE A 343 0.54 -9.19 -12.65
N TYR A 344 -0.31 -8.46 -11.94
CA TYR A 344 0.06 -7.61 -10.82
C TYR A 344 -0.44 -8.19 -9.50
N GLY A 345 0.34 -8.01 -8.45
CA GLY A 345 0.02 -8.40 -7.09
C GLY A 345 0.96 -7.71 -6.12
N ASN A 346 1.10 -8.26 -4.92
CA ASN A 346 2.11 -7.82 -3.98
C ASN A 346 3.18 -8.89 -3.80
N SER A 347 4.41 -8.47 -3.60
CA SER A 347 5.49 -9.38 -3.24
C SER A 347 5.87 -9.20 -1.78
N HIS A 348 6.22 -10.32 -1.16
CA HIS A 348 6.88 -10.36 0.13
C HIS A 348 8.31 -10.83 -0.04
N TYR A 349 9.24 -10.17 0.62
CA TYR A 349 10.65 -10.51 0.66
C TYR A 349 11.13 -10.53 2.09
N LEU A 350 11.78 -11.60 2.48
CA LEU A 350 12.52 -11.69 3.74
C LEU A 350 13.99 -11.83 3.43
N PHE A 351 14.79 -10.91 3.94
CA PHE A 351 16.24 -10.96 3.88
C PHE A 351 16.84 -11.06 5.28
N LYS A 352 17.91 -11.83 5.42
CA LYS A 352 18.73 -11.90 6.64
C LYS A 352 20.06 -11.23 6.39
N ARG A 353 20.50 -10.39 7.33
CA ARG A 353 21.79 -9.70 7.22
C ARG A 353 22.93 -10.72 7.13
N ARG A 354 23.85 -10.49 6.22
CA ARG A 354 25.10 -11.25 6.20
C ARG A 354 25.97 -10.79 7.36
N GLY A 355 26.52 -11.73 8.12
CA GLY A 355 27.39 -11.49 9.25
C GLY A 355 28.75 -10.93 8.84
#